data_cd7e3222b02866ad0b1bf5ceea5fb00c
#
_entry.id   cd7e3222b02866ad0b1bf5ceea5fb00c
#
_cell.length_a   1.000
_cell.length_b   1.000
_cell.length_c   1.000
_cell.angle_alpha   90.00
_cell.angle_beta   90.00
_cell.angle_gamma   90.00
#
_symmetry.space_group_name_H-M   'P 1'
#
loop_
_entity.id
_entity.type
_entity.pdbx_description
1 polymer ?
#
loop_
_entity_poly.entity_id
_entity_poly.type
_entity_poly.pdbx_seq_one_letter_code
_entity_poly.pdbx_strand_id
1 'polypeptide(L)'
;MKNRIIFSKSHYNACLALFLEVQIWVILNLMKLKAGFSERSHTADWELEVWAPDFAGLLEQAARGMFAISGTRLEEGPRESQILHLNADDPESLLVKFLNELLLLSEQKHLGFDHFNFVLDGNHLNASIEGAPIRSLDKEIKAVTYHNLSIRETKAGLQVNIVFDV
;
A
#
# COMPACT_ATOMS: atom_id res chain seq x y z
N MET A 1 -56.48 19.45 14.49
CA MET A 1 -55.97 18.18 13.96
C MET A 1 -54.45 18.22 13.99
N LYS A 2 -53.79 17.47 14.89
CA LYS A 2 -52.33 17.39 14.99
C LYS A 2 -51.89 16.13 14.25
N ASN A 3 -51.28 16.29 13.07
CA ASN A 3 -50.64 15.19 12.37
C ASN A 3 -49.34 14.84 13.11
N ARG A 4 -49.33 13.72 13.78
CA ARG A 4 -48.14 13.08 14.33
C ARG A 4 -47.51 12.25 13.20
N ILE A 5 -46.37 12.70 12.68
CA ILE A 5 -45.55 11.88 11.77
C ILE A 5 -44.90 10.78 12.62
N ILE A 6 -45.39 9.55 12.47
CA ILE A 6 -44.80 8.37 13.11
C ILE A 6 -43.72 7.82 12.17
N PHE A 7 -42.47 8.15 12.45
CA PHE A 7 -41.35 7.48 11.79
C PHE A 7 -41.23 6.06 12.33
N SER A 8 -41.27 5.07 11.45
CA SER A 8 -41.11 3.66 11.82
C SER A 8 -39.68 3.38 12.31
N LYS A 9 -39.53 2.48 13.30
CA LYS A 9 -38.24 2.01 13.82
C LYS A 9 -37.26 1.53 12.72
N SER A 10 -37.77 1.07 11.58
CA SER A 10 -37.02 0.63 10.42
C SER A 10 -36.24 1.77 9.76
N HIS A 11 -36.79 2.97 9.67
CA HIS A 11 -36.12 4.14 9.09
C HIS A 11 -34.99 4.67 9.99
N TYR A 12 -35.13 4.57 11.32
CA TYR A 12 -34.07 4.96 12.25
C TYR A 12 -32.88 4.04 12.17
N ASN A 13 -33.07 2.73 12.02
CA ASN A 13 -32.00 1.76 11.91
C ASN A 13 -31.22 1.91 10.58
N ALA A 14 -31.90 2.19 9.46
CA ALA A 14 -31.26 2.44 8.18
C ALA A 14 -30.45 3.75 8.19
N CYS A 15 -30.98 4.80 8.82
CA CYS A 15 -30.28 6.08 8.93
C CYS A 15 -29.04 5.98 9.83
N LEU A 16 -29.11 5.21 10.92
CA LEU A 16 -28.00 4.96 11.84
C LEU A 16 -26.89 4.14 11.17
N ALA A 17 -27.26 3.13 10.36
CA ALA A 17 -26.30 2.31 9.62
C ALA A 17 -25.56 3.15 8.58
N LEU A 18 -26.27 3.97 7.80
CA LEU A 18 -25.64 4.90 6.84
C LEU A 18 -24.72 5.91 7.52
N PHE A 19 -25.12 6.42 8.70
CA PHE A 19 -24.29 7.36 9.46
C PHE A 19 -22.97 6.69 9.94
N LEU A 20 -23.05 5.45 10.41
CA LEU A 20 -21.88 4.67 10.83
C LEU A 20 -20.97 4.34 9.64
N GLU A 21 -21.52 3.98 8.49
CA GLU A 21 -20.72 3.73 7.27
C GLU A 21 -19.98 4.98 6.80
N VAL A 22 -20.65 6.14 6.81
CA VAL A 22 -20.00 7.43 6.48
C VAL A 22 -18.90 7.79 7.47
N GLN A 23 -19.13 7.57 8.77
CA GLN A 23 -18.12 7.81 9.81
C GLN A 23 -16.89 6.90 9.62
N ILE A 24 -17.12 5.61 9.38
CA ILE A 24 -16.03 4.64 9.11
C ILE A 24 -15.28 5.05 7.84
N TRP A 25 -15.97 5.42 6.77
CA TRP A 25 -15.36 5.87 5.53
C TRP A 25 -14.51 7.14 5.74
N VAL A 26 -14.98 8.12 6.51
CA VAL A 26 -14.25 9.34 6.85
C VAL A 26 -13.00 9.00 7.68
N ILE A 27 -13.11 8.12 8.67
CA ILE A 27 -11.99 7.70 9.51
C ILE A 27 -10.94 6.96 8.66
N LEU A 28 -11.35 6.03 7.79
CA LEU A 28 -10.45 5.31 6.90
C LEU A 28 -9.73 6.25 5.92
N ASN A 29 -10.42 7.27 5.39
CA ASN A 29 -9.78 8.27 4.53
C ASN A 29 -8.84 9.20 5.31
N LEU A 30 -9.17 9.59 6.55
CA LEU A 30 -8.27 10.36 7.42
C LEU A 30 -7.03 9.55 7.82
N MET A 31 -7.17 8.23 7.99
CA MET A 31 -6.02 7.34 8.22
C MET A 31 -5.14 7.21 6.97
N LYS A 32 -5.72 7.11 5.77
CA LYS A 32 -4.96 7.14 4.50
C LYS A 32 -4.18 8.44 4.29
N LEU A 33 -4.70 9.58 4.77
CA LEU A 33 -3.99 10.88 4.74
C LEU A 33 -2.74 10.90 5.66
N LYS A 34 -2.61 9.95 6.58
CA LYS A 34 -1.45 9.81 7.47
C LYS A 34 -0.41 8.82 6.95
N ALA A 35 -0.68 8.15 5.85
CA ALA A 35 0.25 7.25 5.19
C ALA A 35 0.99 7.97 4.07
N GLY A 36 2.25 7.61 3.81
CA GLY A 36 3.02 8.21 2.75
C GLY A 36 4.45 7.68 2.67
N PHE A 37 5.18 8.27 1.76
CA PHE A 37 6.60 8.02 1.58
C PHE A 37 7.34 9.29 1.19
N SER A 38 8.65 9.32 1.40
CA SER A 38 9.54 10.41 1.00
C SER A 38 10.88 9.83 0.57
N GLU A 39 11.36 10.25 -0.58
CA GLU A 39 12.73 9.96 -1.02
C GLU A 39 13.73 10.69 -0.12
N ARG A 40 14.77 9.97 0.33
CA ARG A 40 15.91 10.54 1.01
C ARG A 40 17.12 10.44 0.09
N SER A 41 17.69 11.59 -0.27
CA SER A 41 18.89 11.61 -1.12
C SER A 41 20.11 11.13 -0.34
N HIS A 42 20.66 10.00 -0.77
CA HIS A 42 21.99 9.54 -0.41
C HIS A 42 22.92 9.55 -1.62
N THR A 43 24.24 9.65 -1.39
CA THR A 43 25.21 9.86 -2.45
C THR A 43 25.48 8.63 -3.32
N ALA A 44 25.05 7.44 -2.92
CA ALA A 44 25.31 6.17 -3.62
C ALA A 44 24.07 5.27 -3.78
N ASP A 45 23.17 5.22 -2.80
CA ASP A 45 22.00 4.34 -2.79
C ASP A 45 20.71 5.17 -2.74
N TRP A 46 19.61 4.60 -3.19
CA TRP A 46 18.31 5.22 -3.02
C TRP A 46 17.65 4.76 -1.72
N GLU A 47 17.30 5.71 -0.88
CA GLU A 47 16.60 5.46 0.37
C GLU A 47 15.19 6.04 0.32
N LEU A 48 14.22 5.24 0.72
CA LEU A 48 12.82 5.59 0.81
C LEU A 48 12.37 5.51 2.27
N GLU A 49 11.95 6.63 2.85
CA GLU A 49 11.24 6.64 4.12
C GLU A 49 9.76 6.40 3.88
N VAL A 50 9.17 5.43 4.56
CA VAL A 50 7.76 5.05 4.42
C VAL A 50 7.09 5.05 5.78
N TRP A 51 5.85 5.55 5.84
CA TRP A 51 5.04 5.52 7.06
C TRP A 51 3.58 5.21 6.76
N ALA A 52 2.91 4.50 7.69
CA ALA A 52 1.49 4.16 7.58
C ALA A 52 0.91 3.82 8.95
N PRO A 53 -0.42 3.88 9.14
CA PRO A 53 -1.09 3.50 10.39
C PRO A 53 -0.91 2.04 10.77
N ASP A 54 -0.78 1.16 9.78
CA ASP A 54 -0.68 -0.29 9.93
C ASP A 54 0.26 -0.91 8.89
N PHE A 55 0.51 -2.22 9.03
CA PHE A 55 1.45 -2.92 8.17
C PHE A 55 0.95 -3.09 6.72
N ALA A 56 -0.36 -3.26 6.50
CA ALA A 56 -0.92 -3.30 5.16
C ALA A 56 -0.71 -1.97 4.42
N GLY A 57 -0.99 -0.86 5.10
CA GLY A 57 -0.69 0.48 4.58
C GLY A 57 0.81 0.70 4.34
N LEU A 58 1.68 0.16 5.21
CA LEU A 58 3.13 0.26 5.04
C LEU A 58 3.59 -0.47 3.77
N LEU A 59 3.09 -1.69 3.51
CA LEU A 59 3.35 -2.44 2.27
C LEU A 59 2.87 -1.66 1.03
N GLU A 60 1.67 -1.10 1.07
CA GLU A 60 1.12 -0.30 -0.04
C GLU A 60 1.98 0.94 -0.32
N GLN A 61 2.33 1.72 0.71
CA GLN A 61 3.12 2.93 0.53
C GLN A 61 4.56 2.62 0.10
N ALA A 62 5.15 1.53 0.57
CA ALA A 62 6.46 1.07 0.12
C ALA A 62 6.45 0.70 -1.38
N ALA A 63 5.44 -0.03 -1.84
CA ALA A 63 5.28 -0.37 -3.25
C ALA A 63 5.07 0.88 -4.12
N ARG A 64 4.16 1.77 -3.71
CA ARG A 64 3.93 3.05 -4.41
C ARG A 64 5.18 3.91 -4.46
N GLY A 65 5.90 4.00 -3.35
CA GLY A 65 7.15 4.75 -3.27
C GLY A 65 8.23 4.18 -4.18
N MET A 66 8.39 2.86 -4.21
CA MET A 66 9.35 2.17 -5.08
C MET A 66 9.10 2.50 -6.57
N PHE A 67 7.86 2.41 -7.04
CA PHE A 67 7.51 2.76 -8.41
C PHE A 67 7.62 4.28 -8.68
N ALA A 68 7.36 5.12 -7.69
CA ALA A 68 7.49 6.56 -7.83
C ALA A 68 8.95 7.02 -7.96
N ILE A 69 9.87 6.53 -7.11
CA ILE A 69 11.30 6.91 -7.17
C ILE A 69 11.99 6.36 -8.43
N SER A 70 11.54 5.20 -8.96
CA SER A 70 12.03 4.68 -10.23
C SER A 70 11.52 5.47 -11.45
N GLY A 71 10.60 6.43 -11.26
CA GLY A 71 9.99 7.19 -12.34
C GLY A 71 9.08 6.35 -13.23
N THR A 72 8.54 5.25 -12.70
CA THR A 72 7.65 4.35 -13.45
C THR A 72 6.37 5.07 -13.85
N ARG A 73 6.06 5.03 -15.15
CA ARG A 73 4.81 5.51 -15.74
C ARG A 73 4.11 4.38 -16.44
N LEU A 74 2.83 4.23 -16.15
CA LEU A 74 2.01 3.15 -16.71
C LEU A 74 1.29 3.61 -17.97
N GLU A 75 1.01 2.64 -18.84
CA GLU A 75 0.14 2.82 -20.00
C GLU A 75 -1.31 3.04 -19.56
N GLU A 76 -2.05 3.83 -20.34
CA GLU A 76 -3.51 3.90 -20.24
C GLU A 76 -4.11 2.70 -20.97
N GLY A 77 -5.03 1.97 -20.34
CA GLY A 77 -5.70 0.86 -21.01
C GLY A 77 -5.98 -0.34 -20.11
N PRO A 78 -6.01 -1.54 -20.69
CA PRO A 78 -6.34 -2.75 -19.95
C PRO A 78 -5.39 -2.97 -18.76
N ARG A 79 -5.97 -3.38 -17.65
CA ARG A 79 -5.23 -3.65 -16.42
C ARG A 79 -5.06 -5.16 -16.24
N GLU A 80 -3.96 -5.54 -15.64
CA GLU A 80 -3.67 -6.93 -15.32
C GLU A 80 -3.64 -7.15 -13.81
N SER A 81 -4.29 -8.22 -13.37
CA SER A 81 -4.31 -8.61 -11.96
C SER A 81 -3.35 -9.77 -11.73
N GLN A 82 -2.66 -9.75 -10.58
CA GLN A 82 -1.80 -10.82 -10.11
C GLN A 82 -2.18 -11.15 -8.66
N ILE A 83 -2.04 -12.42 -8.30
CA ILE A 83 -2.25 -12.88 -6.92
C ILE A 83 -0.91 -13.39 -6.40
N LEU A 84 -0.51 -12.89 -5.24
CA LEU A 84 0.71 -13.28 -4.55
C LEU A 84 0.34 -13.96 -3.22
N HIS A 85 1.04 -15.05 -2.92
CA HIS A 85 0.96 -15.74 -1.64
C HIS A 85 2.38 -15.79 -1.06
N LEU A 86 2.64 -14.92 -0.08
CA LEU A 86 3.96 -14.78 0.52
C LEU A 86 3.90 -15.10 2.01
N ASN A 87 4.99 -15.66 2.52
CA ASN A 87 5.22 -15.88 3.94
C ASN A 87 6.66 -15.58 4.28
N ALA A 88 6.89 -15.10 5.50
CA ALA A 88 8.21 -14.81 6.02
C ALA A 88 8.27 -15.07 7.53
N ASP A 89 9.47 -15.02 8.11
CA ASP A 89 9.66 -15.25 9.55
C ASP A 89 9.33 -14.00 10.37
N ASP A 90 9.47 -12.82 9.77
CA ASP A 90 9.23 -11.52 10.40
C ASP A 90 8.64 -10.49 9.40
N PRO A 91 8.10 -9.35 9.89
CA PRO A 91 7.51 -8.32 9.04
C PRO A 91 8.51 -7.66 8.09
N GLU A 92 9.77 -7.45 8.51
CA GLU A 92 10.82 -6.88 7.66
C GLU A 92 11.11 -7.78 6.46
N SER A 93 11.26 -9.07 6.72
CA SER A 93 11.47 -10.08 5.68
C SER A 93 10.28 -10.17 4.73
N LEU A 94 9.06 -10.03 5.25
CA LEU A 94 7.85 -10.02 4.42
C LEU A 94 7.80 -8.79 3.52
N LEU A 95 8.16 -7.61 4.04
CA LEU A 95 8.24 -6.37 3.26
C LEU A 95 9.26 -6.50 2.13
N VAL A 96 10.48 -6.93 2.42
CA VAL A 96 11.53 -7.12 1.40
C VAL A 96 11.10 -8.13 0.34
N LYS A 97 10.54 -9.27 0.77
CA LYS A 97 10.06 -10.31 -0.15
C LYS A 97 8.94 -9.80 -1.06
N PHE A 98 7.98 -9.06 -0.51
CA PHE A 98 6.90 -8.47 -1.28
C PHE A 98 7.41 -7.50 -2.35
N LEU A 99 8.29 -6.57 -1.98
CA LEU A 99 8.84 -5.59 -2.93
C LEU A 99 9.72 -6.24 -4.01
N ASN A 100 10.54 -7.24 -3.65
CA ASN A 100 11.33 -7.98 -4.64
C ASN A 100 10.44 -8.81 -5.59
N GLU A 101 9.29 -9.34 -5.12
CA GLU A 101 8.33 -10.00 -5.99
C GLU A 101 7.70 -9.04 -7.00
N LEU A 102 7.41 -7.79 -6.59
CA LEU A 102 6.95 -6.76 -7.51
C LEU A 102 8.00 -6.42 -8.56
N LEU A 103 9.28 -6.31 -8.17
CA LEU A 103 10.39 -6.08 -9.11
C LEU A 103 10.51 -7.23 -10.12
N LEU A 104 10.45 -8.46 -9.64
CA LEU A 104 10.50 -9.65 -10.49
C LEU A 104 9.35 -9.68 -11.51
N LEU A 105 8.14 -9.39 -11.08
CA LEU A 105 6.98 -9.30 -11.97
C LEU A 105 7.11 -8.15 -12.96
N SER A 106 7.67 -7.02 -12.54
CA SER A 106 7.92 -5.88 -13.43
C SER A 106 8.94 -6.23 -14.50
N GLU A 107 10.02 -6.92 -14.14
CA GLU A 107 11.04 -7.37 -15.09
C GLU A 107 10.48 -8.41 -16.08
N GLN A 108 9.79 -9.44 -15.56
CA GLN A 108 9.29 -10.55 -16.39
C GLN A 108 8.13 -10.19 -17.30
N LYS A 109 7.23 -9.30 -16.84
CA LYS A 109 5.96 -9.00 -17.52
C LYS A 109 5.85 -7.59 -18.04
N HIS A 110 6.84 -6.72 -17.75
CA HIS A 110 6.79 -5.29 -18.02
C HIS A 110 5.56 -4.59 -17.42
N LEU A 111 5.15 -5.00 -16.21
CA LEU A 111 4.03 -4.45 -15.48
C LEU A 111 4.49 -3.59 -14.31
N GLY A 112 3.86 -2.44 -14.13
CA GLY A 112 3.91 -1.68 -12.88
C GLY A 112 2.58 -1.78 -12.15
N PHE A 113 2.59 -1.74 -10.83
CA PHE A 113 1.42 -1.95 -9.99
C PHE A 113 1.09 -0.71 -9.17
N ASP A 114 -0.19 -0.35 -9.11
CA ASP A 114 -0.68 0.85 -8.42
C ASP A 114 -1.97 0.61 -7.60
N HIS A 115 -2.57 -0.59 -7.71
CA HIS A 115 -3.69 -1.01 -6.87
C HIS A 115 -3.30 -2.26 -6.11
N PHE A 116 -3.57 -2.22 -4.78
CA PHE A 116 -3.16 -3.25 -3.85
C PHE A 116 -4.31 -3.57 -2.91
N ASN A 117 -4.61 -4.85 -2.74
CA ASN A 117 -5.54 -5.36 -1.75
C ASN A 117 -4.87 -6.49 -0.98
N PHE A 118 -4.77 -6.35 0.33
CA PHE A 118 -4.00 -7.23 1.20
C PHE A 118 -4.90 -7.92 2.23
N VAL A 119 -4.65 -9.21 2.41
CA VAL A 119 -5.14 -10.00 3.55
C VAL A 119 -3.91 -10.53 4.28
N LEU A 120 -3.72 -10.08 5.51
CA LEU A 120 -2.61 -10.46 6.38
C LEU A 120 -3.11 -11.39 7.49
N ASP A 121 -2.37 -12.47 7.73
CA ASP A 121 -2.53 -13.36 8.86
C ASP A 121 -1.13 -13.63 9.46
N GLY A 122 -0.79 -12.87 10.52
CA GLY A 122 0.58 -12.79 11.01
C GLY A 122 1.55 -12.36 9.92
N ASN A 123 2.55 -13.18 9.62
CA ASN A 123 3.54 -12.95 8.56
C ASN A 123 3.18 -13.66 7.23
N HIS A 124 1.92 -14.03 7.05
CA HIS A 124 1.38 -14.53 5.79
C HIS A 124 0.63 -13.42 5.07
N LEU A 125 1.00 -13.15 3.83
CA LEU A 125 0.38 -12.15 2.96
C LEU A 125 -0.30 -12.82 1.77
N ASN A 126 -1.59 -12.59 1.63
CA ASN A 126 -2.32 -12.80 0.39
C ASN A 126 -2.57 -11.44 -0.23
N ALA A 127 -1.93 -11.17 -1.36
CA ALA A 127 -2.06 -9.90 -2.06
C ALA A 127 -2.74 -10.09 -3.41
N SER A 128 -3.79 -9.33 -3.66
CA SER A 128 -4.33 -9.11 -5.01
C SER A 128 -3.82 -7.75 -5.47
N ILE A 129 -2.98 -7.75 -6.49
CA ILE A 129 -2.37 -6.55 -7.03
C ILE A 129 -2.82 -6.35 -8.48
N GLU A 130 -2.98 -5.08 -8.87
CA GLU A 130 -3.42 -4.74 -10.21
C GLU A 130 -2.54 -3.61 -10.76
N GLY A 131 -2.19 -3.70 -12.02
CA GLY A 131 -1.33 -2.76 -12.71
C GLY A 131 -1.56 -2.71 -14.21
N ALA A 132 -0.67 -2.02 -14.90
CA ALA A 132 -0.68 -1.90 -16.36
C ALA A 132 0.75 -2.00 -16.90
N PRO A 133 0.92 -2.18 -18.23
CA PRO A 133 2.22 -2.15 -18.85
C PRO A 133 3.00 -0.87 -18.52
N ILE A 134 4.31 -1.01 -18.31
CA ILE A 134 5.20 0.12 -18.06
C ILE A 134 5.44 0.84 -19.39
N ARG A 135 5.04 2.10 -19.46
CA ARG A 135 5.27 2.98 -20.59
C ARG A 135 6.69 3.53 -20.61
N SER A 136 7.19 3.90 -19.44
CA SER A 136 8.55 4.41 -19.26
C SER A 136 9.03 4.20 -17.83
N LEU A 137 10.34 4.12 -17.70
CA LEU A 137 11.08 3.94 -16.45
C LEU A 137 12.29 4.85 -16.52
N ASP A 138 12.48 5.71 -15.52
CA ASP A 138 13.61 6.65 -15.51
C ASP A 138 14.89 5.95 -15.01
N LYS A 139 14.74 5.06 -14.02
CA LYS A 139 15.87 4.28 -13.48
C LYS A 139 15.39 2.94 -12.92
N GLU A 140 16.12 1.89 -13.25
CA GLU A 140 15.85 0.54 -12.79
C GLU A 140 16.30 0.35 -11.34
N ILE A 141 15.43 -0.28 -10.54
CA ILE A 141 15.77 -0.80 -9.21
C ILE A 141 16.05 -2.29 -9.38
N LYS A 142 17.24 -2.73 -9.00
CA LYS A 142 17.67 -4.12 -9.13
C LYS A 142 17.22 -4.99 -7.95
N ALA A 143 17.27 -4.42 -6.75
CA ALA A 143 16.90 -5.16 -5.55
C ALA A 143 16.50 -4.25 -4.39
N VAL A 144 15.70 -4.81 -3.50
CA VAL A 144 15.43 -4.26 -2.16
C VAL A 144 16.39 -4.90 -1.18
N THR A 145 17.11 -4.09 -0.39
CA THR A 145 18.14 -4.58 0.52
C THR A 145 17.65 -4.64 1.97
N TYR A 146 18.30 -5.48 2.77
CA TYR A 146 18.10 -5.52 4.23
C TYR A 146 18.95 -4.47 4.97
N HIS A 147 19.69 -3.61 4.25
CA HIS A 147 20.59 -2.66 4.86
C HIS A 147 19.84 -1.66 5.75
N ASN A 148 20.13 -1.66 7.05
CA ASN A 148 19.48 -0.81 8.06
C ASN A 148 17.94 -0.90 8.11
N LEU A 149 17.35 -1.95 7.53
CA LEU A 149 15.91 -2.14 7.50
C LEU A 149 15.41 -2.47 8.92
N SER A 150 14.52 -1.64 9.44
CA SER A 150 13.84 -1.89 10.71
C SER A 150 12.50 -1.16 10.70
N ILE A 151 11.43 -1.90 10.91
CA ILE A 151 10.08 -1.35 11.07
C ILE A 151 9.94 -0.87 12.51
N ARG A 152 9.68 0.42 12.68
CA ARG A 152 9.58 1.07 14.00
C ARG A 152 8.15 1.50 14.26
N GLU A 153 7.68 1.23 15.46
CA GLU A 153 6.42 1.80 15.95
C GLU A 153 6.61 3.27 16.34
N THR A 154 5.67 4.10 15.91
CA THR A 154 5.61 5.52 16.23
C THR A 154 4.23 5.85 16.81
N LYS A 155 4.05 7.07 17.31
CA LYS A 155 2.72 7.54 17.78
C LYS A 155 1.68 7.61 16.64
N ALA A 156 2.13 7.64 15.38
CA ALA A 156 1.28 7.76 14.20
C ALA A 156 1.06 6.44 13.45
N GLY A 157 1.70 5.34 13.90
CA GLY A 157 1.68 4.04 13.24
C GLY A 157 3.08 3.49 13.05
N LEU A 158 3.33 2.82 11.94
CA LEU A 158 4.59 2.20 11.57
C LEU A 158 5.42 3.10 10.65
N GLN A 159 6.73 2.98 10.74
CA GLN A 159 7.69 3.68 9.88
C GLN A 159 8.88 2.78 9.56
N VAL A 160 9.38 2.85 8.33
CA VAL A 160 10.56 2.11 7.88
C VAL A 160 11.37 2.95 6.89
N ASN A 161 12.69 2.75 6.88
CA ASN A 161 13.57 3.21 5.81
C ASN A 161 13.99 2.00 4.97
N ILE A 162 13.85 2.13 3.66
CA ILE A 162 14.15 1.06 2.69
C ILE A 162 15.25 1.54 1.78
N VAL A 163 16.31 0.74 1.64
CA VAL A 163 17.43 1.01 0.74
C VAL A 163 17.34 0.12 -0.49
N PHE A 164 17.44 0.74 -1.66
CA PHE A 164 17.39 0.08 -2.96
C PHE A 164 18.77 0.08 -3.63
N ASP A 165 19.13 -1.06 -4.22
CA ASP A 165 20.23 -1.17 -5.19
C ASP A 165 19.73 -0.76 -6.59
N VAL A 166 20.47 0.10 -7.29
CA VAL A 166 20.06 0.75 -8.55
C VAL A 166 21.17 0.67 -9.61
#